data_2b78150660e9c57644340dfeb2282570
#
_entry.id   2b78150660e9c57644340dfeb2282570
#
_cell.length_a   1.000
_cell.length_b   1.000
_cell.length_c   1.000
_cell.angle_alpha   90.00
_cell.angle_beta   90.00
_cell.angle_gamma   90.00
#
_symmetry.space_group_name_H-M   'P 1'
#
loop_
_entity.id
_entity.type
_entity.pdbx_description
1 polymer ?
#
loop_
_entity_poly.entity_id
_entity_poly.type
_entity_poly.pdbx_seq_one_letter_code
_entity_poly.pdbx_strand_id
1 'polypeptide(L)'
;VGKENVYALSGGINWFDSHIDDWIIWLPTTKGFFSPRNLKKVHAYGAETNAHLDIMLGKDWKLDMNGTFSWTPSINESEPMSPADQSVGKQLPYVPEFSATVTGRLSWRTWSLLYKWCYYSQRYTMSSNDYTLTGYLPPYFMNNVTLEKQLSFRWADLSLKGSINNLFDEECLSVLSRPMPGINFEIFIGITPKFGKNKNSKR
;
A
#
# COMPACT_ATOMS: atom_id res chain seq x y z
N VAL A 1 -31.62 -28.43 -3.33
CA VAL A 1 -31.81 -27.00 -3.22
C VAL A 1 -30.39 -26.39 -3.43
N GLY A 2 -30.12 -25.90 -4.66
CA GLY A 2 -28.89 -25.21 -4.97
C GLY A 2 -28.78 -23.93 -4.14
N LYS A 3 -27.66 -23.73 -3.44
CA LYS A 3 -27.40 -22.44 -2.78
C LYS A 3 -26.99 -21.46 -3.88
N GLU A 4 -27.72 -20.37 -3.99
CA GLU A 4 -27.37 -19.26 -4.85
C GLU A 4 -26.04 -18.65 -4.37
N ASN A 5 -25.15 -18.33 -5.30
CA ASN A 5 -23.99 -17.52 -4.99
C ASN A 5 -24.47 -16.12 -4.59
N VAL A 6 -24.02 -15.65 -3.44
CA VAL A 6 -24.33 -14.30 -2.96
C VAL A 6 -23.09 -13.46 -3.15
N TYR A 7 -23.25 -12.30 -3.78
CA TYR A 7 -22.18 -11.33 -3.94
C TYR A 7 -22.61 -9.96 -3.42
N ALA A 8 -21.66 -9.21 -2.92
CA ALA A 8 -21.81 -7.82 -2.56
C ALA A 8 -20.65 -7.02 -3.15
N LEU A 9 -20.98 -5.95 -3.88
CA LEU A 9 -20.01 -5.02 -4.45
C LEU A 9 -20.27 -3.64 -3.85
N SER A 10 -19.22 -3.00 -3.35
CA SER A 10 -19.26 -1.61 -2.91
C SER A 10 -18.00 -0.90 -3.40
N GLY A 11 -18.06 0.43 -3.44
CA GLY A 11 -16.92 1.24 -3.85
C GLY A 11 -17.21 2.72 -3.73
N GLY A 12 -16.19 3.51 -3.88
CA GLY A 12 -16.26 4.95 -3.78
C GLY A 12 -15.16 5.63 -4.58
N ILE A 13 -15.40 6.88 -4.91
CA ILE A 13 -14.45 7.79 -5.54
C ILE A 13 -14.41 9.04 -4.68
N ASN A 14 -13.20 9.46 -4.35
CA ASN A 14 -12.91 10.71 -3.66
C ASN A 14 -12.10 11.61 -4.59
N TRP A 15 -12.51 12.85 -4.76
CA TRP A 15 -11.75 13.90 -5.41
C TRP A 15 -11.22 14.86 -4.36
N PHE A 16 -10.01 15.32 -4.54
CA PHE A 16 -9.44 16.34 -3.69
C PHE A 16 -8.64 17.34 -4.52
N ASP A 17 -8.59 18.56 -4.00
CA ASP A 17 -7.82 19.68 -4.52
C ASP A 17 -7.34 20.48 -3.32
N SER A 18 -6.02 20.61 -3.15
CA SER A 18 -5.41 21.18 -1.97
C SER A 18 -4.23 22.08 -2.34
N HIS A 19 -4.33 23.34 -1.97
CA HIS A 19 -3.22 24.28 -2.01
C HIS A 19 -2.59 24.38 -0.64
N ILE A 20 -1.30 24.09 -0.55
CA ILE A 20 -0.58 23.99 0.72
C ILE A 20 0.54 25.02 0.71
N ASP A 21 0.51 25.92 1.70
CA ASP A 21 1.58 26.87 1.93
C ASP A 21 2.62 26.30 2.90
N ASP A 22 3.86 26.74 2.77
CA ASP A 22 4.98 26.39 3.65
C ASP A 22 5.28 24.89 3.79
N TRP A 23 5.12 24.14 2.68
CA TRP A 23 5.45 22.73 2.62
C TRP A 23 6.94 22.47 2.83
N ILE A 24 7.30 21.62 3.78
CA ILE A 24 8.68 21.21 4.06
C ILE A 24 8.97 19.88 3.38
N ILE A 25 10.00 19.84 2.51
CA ILE A 25 10.47 18.62 1.87
C ILE A 25 11.95 18.39 2.20
N TRP A 26 12.32 17.12 2.38
CA TRP A 26 13.72 16.72 2.56
C TRP A 26 14.29 16.30 1.21
N LEU A 27 15.31 16.99 0.76
CA LEU A 27 15.97 16.74 -0.52
C LEU A 27 17.44 16.37 -0.32
N PRO A 28 17.99 15.47 -1.18
CA PRO A 28 19.40 15.16 -1.16
C PRO A 28 20.21 16.39 -1.55
N THR A 29 21.30 16.64 -0.85
CA THR A 29 22.28 17.68 -1.19
C THR A 29 23.42 17.08 -2.02
N THR A 30 24.19 17.94 -2.68
CA THR A 30 25.42 17.54 -3.40
C THR A 30 26.46 16.89 -2.49
N LYS A 31 26.36 17.04 -1.18
CA LYS A 31 27.25 16.44 -0.17
C LYS A 31 26.76 15.09 0.34
N GLY A 32 25.67 14.54 -0.23
CA GLY A 32 25.15 13.19 0.10
C GLY A 32 24.30 13.09 1.36
N PHE A 33 23.95 14.20 2.00
CA PHE A 33 22.99 14.20 3.11
C PHE A 33 21.68 14.88 2.70
N PHE A 34 20.58 14.52 3.37
CA PHE A 34 19.28 15.16 3.16
C PHE A 34 19.19 16.45 3.97
N SER A 35 18.66 17.51 3.34
CA SER A 35 18.42 18.80 3.98
C SER A 35 16.95 19.19 3.80
N PRO A 36 16.29 19.76 4.83
CA PRO A 36 14.94 20.29 4.69
C PRO A 36 14.95 21.53 3.79
N ARG A 37 13.96 21.61 2.91
CA ARG A 37 13.67 22.78 2.09
C ARG A 37 12.21 23.18 2.32
N ASN A 38 11.98 24.45 2.51
CA ASN A 38 10.64 25.00 2.52
C ASN A 38 10.23 25.36 1.08
N LEU A 39 9.18 24.73 0.58
CA LEU A 39 8.49 25.10 -0.66
C LEU A 39 7.30 25.96 -0.26
N LYS A 40 7.26 27.19 -0.77
CA LYS A 40 6.24 28.16 -0.39
C LYS A 40 4.82 27.73 -0.77
N LYS A 41 4.68 27.04 -1.94
CA LYS A 41 3.38 26.59 -2.45
C LYS A 41 3.47 25.23 -3.09
N VAL A 42 2.53 24.35 -2.72
CA VAL A 42 2.34 23.04 -3.34
C VAL A 42 0.87 22.87 -3.68
N HIS A 43 0.59 22.49 -4.91
CA HIS A 43 -0.74 22.10 -5.35
C HIS A 43 -0.84 20.58 -5.44
N ALA A 44 -1.59 19.96 -4.56
CA ALA A 44 -1.87 18.53 -4.55
C ALA A 44 -3.34 18.29 -4.92
N TYR A 45 -3.58 17.58 -6.00
CA TYR A 45 -4.94 17.28 -6.47
C TYR A 45 -5.02 15.85 -6.98
N GLY A 46 -6.22 15.35 -7.18
CA GLY A 46 -6.36 14.02 -7.73
C GLY A 46 -7.64 13.31 -7.41
N ALA A 47 -7.61 12.00 -7.66
CA ALA A 47 -8.70 11.09 -7.41
C ALA A 47 -8.20 9.82 -6.73
N GLU A 48 -8.95 9.38 -5.75
CA GLU A 48 -8.76 8.09 -5.09
C GLU A 48 -10.01 7.26 -5.26
N THR A 49 -9.84 6.00 -5.64
CA THR A 49 -10.94 5.06 -5.78
C THR A 49 -10.72 3.86 -4.90
N ASN A 50 -11.80 3.31 -4.37
CA ASN A 50 -11.79 2.02 -3.71
C ASN A 50 -12.93 1.15 -4.22
N ALA A 51 -12.70 -0.15 -4.27
CA ALA A 51 -13.70 -1.15 -4.59
C ALA A 51 -13.53 -2.35 -3.66
N HIS A 52 -14.65 -2.90 -3.22
CA HIS A 52 -14.70 -4.09 -2.38
C HIS A 52 -15.73 -5.06 -2.94
N LEU A 53 -15.33 -6.30 -3.09
CA LEU A 53 -16.15 -7.38 -3.62
C LEU A 53 -16.09 -8.58 -2.67
N ASP A 54 -17.25 -8.96 -2.14
CA ASP A 54 -17.48 -10.18 -1.40
C ASP A 54 -18.25 -11.18 -2.27
N ILE A 55 -17.78 -12.43 -2.34
CA ILE A 55 -18.47 -13.51 -3.02
C ILE A 55 -18.51 -14.75 -2.11
N MET A 56 -19.71 -15.24 -1.83
CA MET A 56 -19.93 -16.54 -1.19
C MET A 56 -20.12 -17.60 -2.28
N LEU A 57 -19.15 -18.51 -2.42
CA LEU A 57 -19.16 -19.59 -3.40
C LEU A 57 -19.61 -20.89 -2.72
N GLY A 58 -20.90 -21.10 -2.69
CA GLY A 58 -21.49 -22.24 -2.00
C GLY A 58 -21.41 -22.15 -0.47
N LYS A 59 -21.10 -23.28 0.22
CA LYS A 59 -21.15 -23.36 1.69
C LYS A 59 -19.83 -23.03 2.38
N ASP A 60 -18.72 -23.32 1.74
CA ASP A 60 -17.41 -23.39 2.40
C ASP A 60 -16.40 -22.40 1.84
N TRP A 61 -16.68 -21.77 0.69
CA TRP A 61 -15.77 -20.86 0.04
C TRP A 61 -16.25 -19.42 0.12
N LYS A 62 -15.34 -18.54 0.48
CA LYS A 62 -15.55 -17.09 0.44
C LYS A 62 -14.37 -16.44 -0.29
N LEU A 63 -14.68 -15.59 -1.27
CA LEU A 63 -13.72 -14.70 -1.91
C LEU A 63 -14.02 -13.26 -1.44
N ASP A 64 -13.00 -12.60 -0.92
CA ASP A 64 -13.00 -11.20 -0.51
C ASP A 64 -11.92 -10.47 -1.31
N MET A 65 -12.29 -9.43 -2.04
CA MET A 65 -11.35 -8.64 -2.85
C MET A 65 -11.48 -7.17 -2.52
N ASN A 66 -10.34 -6.51 -2.34
CA ASN A 66 -10.25 -5.07 -2.17
C ASN A 66 -9.29 -4.50 -3.21
N GLY A 67 -9.73 -3.44 -3.88
CA GLY A 67 -8.92 -2.68 -4.82
C GLY A 67 -8.88 -1.20 -4.43
N THR A 68 -7.72 -0.59 -4.53
CA THR A 68 -7.55 0.87 -4.42
C THR A 68 -6.72 1.36 -5.59
N PHE A 69 -7.05 2.52 -6.09
CA PHE A 69 -6.26 3.24 -7.09
C PHE A 69 -6.23 4.71 -6.70
N SER A 70 -5.05 5.31 -6.78
CA SER A 70 -4.85 6.72 -6.50
C SER A 70 -4.09 7.37 -7.66
N TRP A 71 -4.59 8.50 -8.10
CA TRP A 71 -3.92 9.45 -8.98
C TRP A 71 -3.77 10.75 -8.20
N THR A 72 -2.52 11.10 -7.86
CA THR A 72 -2.22 12.13 -6.86
C THR A 72 -1.04 13.01 -7.29
N PRO A 73 -1.17 13.78 -8.40
CA PRO A 73 -0.20 14.80 -8.74
C PRO A 73 0.01 15.77 -7.57
N SER A 74 1.28 16.12 -7.34
CA SER A 74 1.68 17.06 -6.28
C SER A 74 2.74 17.99 -6.86
N ILE A 75 2.35 19.18 -7.23
CA ILE A 75 3.14 20.09 -8.05
C ILE A 75 3.68 21.24 -7.21
N ASN A 76 4.95 21.57 -7.41
CA ASN A 76 5.55 22.77 -6.84
C ASN A 76 5.07 24.01 -7.60
N GLU A 77 4.26 24.85 -6.96
CA GLU A 77 3.77 26.12 -7.49
C GLU A 77 4.45 27.34 -6.83
N SER A 78 5.57 27.13 -6.19
CA SER A 78 6.36 28.22 -5.60
C SER A 78 6.89 29.16 -6.68
N GLU A 79 7.19 30.39 -6.30
CA GLU A 79 8.00 31.26 -7.13
C GLU A 79 9.43 30.72 -7.27
N PRO A 80 10.08 30.88 -8.43
CA PRO A 80 11.47 30.43 -8.62
C PRO A 80 12.39 31.06 -7.57
N MET A 81 13.21 30.23 -6.93
CA MET A 81 14.22 30.70 -5.97
C MET A 81 15.40 31.40 -6.65
N SER A 82 15.62 31.12 -7.93
CA SER A 82 16.63 31.73 -8.78
C SER A 82 16.25 31.56 -10.25
N PRO A 83 16.87 32.30 -11.19
CA PRO A 83 16.64 32.11 -12.62
C PRO A 83 16.99 30.71 -13.14
N ALA A 84 17.80 29.95 -12.42
CA ALA A 84 18.15 28.56 -12.72
C ALA A 84 17.28 27.52 -12.04
N ASP A 85 16.25 27.92 -11.30
CA ASP A 85 15.36 27.01 -10.60
C ASP A 85 14.41 26.30 -11.58
N GLN A 86 14.62 25.01 -11.76
CA GLN A 86 13.83 24.15 -12.64
C GLN A 86 12.74 23.36 -11.89
N SER A 87 12.54 23.63 -10.60
CA SER A 87 11.59 22.87 -9.75
C SER A 87 10.15 23.33 -9.85
N VAL A 88 9.91 24.53 -10.38
CA VAL A 88 8.57 25.11 -10.49
C VAL A 88 7.76 24.40 -11.56
N GLY A 89 6.51 24.08 -11.26
CA GLY A 89 5.62 23.31 -12.13
C GLY A 89 5.96 21.82 -12.21
N LYS A 90 6.86 21.32 -11.35
CA LYS A 90 7.30 19.91 -11.35
C LYS A 90 6.68 19.12 -10.21
N GLN A 91 6.53 17.81 -10.45
CA GLN A 91 6.08 16.83 -9.45
C GLN A 91 7.07 16.80 -8.26
N LEU A 92 6.54 16.69 -7.04
CA LEU A 92 7.38 16.57 -5.85
C LEU A 92 8.22 15.28 -5.88
N PRO A 93 9.50 15.35 -5.48
CA PRO A 93 10.34 14.16 -5.36
C PRO A 93 9.76 13.09 -4.42
N TYR A 94 9.99 11.83 -4.78
CA TYR A 94 9.55 10.63 -4.05
C TYR A 94 8.03 10.44 -3.92
N VAL A 95 7.22 11.29 -4.54
CA VAL A 95 5.76 11.15 -4.59
C VAL A 95 5.37 10.48 -5.90
N PRO A 96 4.80 9.27 -5.88
CA PRO A 96 4.29 8.62 -7.10
C PRO A 96 3.03 9.35 -7.57
N GLU A 97 2.91 9.56 -8.88
CA GLU A 97 1.68 10.14 -9.46
C GLU A 97 0.53 9.14 -9.44
N PHE A 98 0.87 7.85 -9.65
CA PHE A 98 -0.10 6.76 -9.62
C PHE A 98 0.31 5.68 -8.65
N SER A 99 -0.65 5.17 -7.91
CA SER A 99 -0.49 3.95 -7.12
C SER A 99 -1.75 3.10 -7.16
N ALA A 100 -1.58 1.78 -7.03
CA ALA A 100 -2.69 0.85 -6.96
C ALA A 100 -2.37 -0.30 -6.01
N THR A 101 -3.39 -0.80 -5.33
CA THR A 101 -3.27 -2.01 -4.52
C THR A 101 -4.48 -2.90 -4.79
N VAL A 102 -4.24 -4.19 -5.00
CA VAL A 102 -5.29 -5.21 -5.05
C VAL A 102 -4.96 -6.28 -4.03
N THR A 103 -5.93 -6.59 -3.19
CA THR A 103 -5.83 -7.67 -2.20
C THR A 103 -6.98 -8.64 -2.44
N GLY A 104 -6.67 -9.92 -2.61
CA GLY A 104 -7.65 -10.99 -2.74
C GLY A 104 -7.45 -12.02 -1.65
N ARG A 105 -8.51 -12.36 -0.91
CA ARG A 105 -8.52 -13.41 0.10
C ARG A 105 -9.51 -14.50 -0.31
N LEU A 106 -9.00 -15.68 -0.58
CA LEU A 106 -9.80 -16.88 -0.80
C LEU A 106 -9.81 -17.71 0.49
N SER A 107 -10.96 -17.88 1.08
CA SER A 107 -11.14 -18.63 2.32
C SER A 107 -11.93 -19.92 2.05
N TRP A 108 -11.45 -21.01 2.62
CA TRP A 108 -12.08 -22.31 2.59
C TRP A 108 -12.04 -22.95 3.97
N ARG A 109 -13.19 -23.02 4.64
CA ARG A 109 -13.31 -23.50 6.02
C ARG A 109 -12.35 -22.76 6.95
N THR A 110 -11.26 -23.44 7.35
CA THR A 110 -10.25 -22.92 8.28
C THR A 110 -8.97 -22.48 7.59
N TRP A 111 -8.92 -22.55 6.26
CA TRP A 111 -7.80 -22.07 5.43
C TRP A 111 -8.13 -20.75 4.78
N SER A 112 -7.12 -19.90 4.64
CA SER A 112 -7.22 -18.70 3.84
C SER A 112 -5.93 -18.49 3.04
N LEU A 113 -6.07 -18.19 1.77
CA LEU A 113 -4.99 -17.76 0.89
C LEU A 113 -5.20 -16.28 0.60
N LEU A 114 -4.24 -15.46 0.98
CA LEU A 114 -4.22 -14.03 0.70
C LEU A 114 -3.17 -13.74 -0.36
N TYR A 115 -3.56 -13.02 -1.40
CA TYR A 115 -2.66 -12.44 -2.38
C TYR A 115 -2.78 -10.93 -2.34
N LYS A 116 -1.62 -10.24 -2.31
CA LYS A 116 -1.55 -8.78 -2.35
C LYS A 116 -0.63 -8.35 -3.48
N TRP A 117 -1.15 -7.54 -4.36
CA TRP A 117 -0.43 -6.85 -5.42
C TRP A 117 -0.45 -5.35 -5.17
N CYS A 118 0.72 -4.71 -5.34
CA CYS A 118 0.87 -3.26 -5.25
C CYS A 118 1.62 -2.76 -6.48
N TYR A 119 1.22 -1.61 -6.97
CA TYR A 119 1.90 -0.86 -8.03
C TYR A 119 2.21 0.55 -7.55
N TYR A 120 3.39 1.02 -7.89
CA TYR A 120 3.79 2.42 -7.75
C TYR A 120 4.41 2.88 -9.06
N SER A 121 3.95 4.04 -9.56
CA SER A 121 4.54 4.66 -10.73
C SER A 121 5.95 5.15 -10.44
N GLN A 122 6.64 5.60 -11.48
CA GLN A 122 7.95 6.27 -11.33
C GLN A 122 7.86 7.42 -10.32
N ARG A 123 8.97 7.68 -9.64
CA ARG A 123 9.12 8.79 -8.69
C ARG A 123 10.40 9.51 -8.98
N TYR A 124 10.35 10.81 -9.04
CA TYR A 124 11.56 11.61 -9.20
C TYR A 124 12.32 11.68 -7.87
N THR A 125 13.62 11.74 -7.93
CA THR A 125 14.49 11.89 -6.76
C THR A 125 14.94 13.34 -6.56
N MET A 126 14.82 14.15 -7.62
CA MET A 126 15.19 15.57 -7.68
C MET A 126 13.99 16.41 -8.09
N SER A 127 13.99 17.66 -7.64
CA SER A 127 12.89 18.61 -7.93
C SER A 127 12.84 19.05 -9.41
N SER A 128 13.90 18.87 -10.18
CA SER A 128 13.95 19.15 -11.63
C SER A 128 13.21 18.11 -12.48
N ASN A 129 12.87 16.96 -11.90
CA ASN A 129 12.24 15.81 -12.56
C ASN A 129 13.06 15.26 -13.74
N ASP A 130 14.36 15.14 -13.55
CA ASP A 130 15.27 14.64 -14.58
C ASP A 130 15.18 13.12 -14.75
N TYR A 131 15.28 12.64 -16.00
CA TYR A 131 15.35 11.22 -16.35
C TYR A 131 16.79 10.69 -16.42
N THR A 132 17.67 11.17 -15.55
CA THR A 132 19.03 10.63 -15.41
C THR A 132 19.00 9.38 -14.53
N LEU A 133 20.08 8.58 -14.53
CA LEU A 133 20.19 7.35 -13.72
C LEU A 133 19.93 7.56 -12.22
N THR A 134 20.18 8.75 -11.72
CA THR A 134 19.96 9.12 -10.32
C THR A 134 18.78 10.08 -10.15
N GLY A 135 18.16 10.56 -11.22
CA GLY A 135 17.10 11.58 -11.21
C GLY A 135 15.70 11.01 -10.99
N TYR A 136 15.50 9.69 -11.16
CA TYR A 136 14.22 9.04 -10.93
C TYR A 136 14.39 7.59 -10.47
N LEU A 137 13.34 7.07 -9.85
CA LEU A 137 13.18 5.67 -9.51
C LEU A 137 12.15 5.05 -10.47
N PRO A 138 12.45 3.89 -11.10
CA PRO A 138 11.51 3.21 -11.99
C PRO A 138 10.20 2.82 -11.28
N PRO A 139 9.09 2.62 -12.02
CA PRO A 139 7.91 2.01 -11.47
C PRO A 139 8.20 0.56 -11.05
N TYR A 140 7.47 0.06 -10.08
CA TYR A 140 7.60 -1.32 -9.64
C TYR A 140 6.27 -1.94 -9.21
N PHE A 141 6.26 -3.26 -9.18
CA PHE A 141 5.16 -4.07 -8.68
C PHE A 141 5.66 -4.90 -7.51
N MET A 142 4.85 -4.99 -6.46
CA MET A 142 5.15 -5.87 -5.33
C MET A 142 4.05 -6.92 -5.20
N ASN A 143 4.46 -8.17 -5.09
CA ASN A 143 3.54 -9.32 -5.02
C ASN A 143 3.83 -10.12 -3.76
N ASN A 144 2.83 -10.30 -2.91
CA ASN A 144 2.95 -11.05 -1.67
C ASN A 144 1.86 -12.12 -1.59
N VAL A 145 2.21 -13.28 -1.06
CA VAL A 145 1.28 -14.38 -0.81
C VAL A 145 1.35 -14.80 0.65
N THR A 146 0.21 -14.99 1.28
CA THR A 146 0.12 -15.50 2.64
C THR A 146 -0.87 -16.66 2.70
N LEU A 147 -0.44 -17.78 3.23
CA LEU A 147 -1.31 -18.90 3.58
C LEU A 147 -1.56 -18.88 5.10
N GLU A 148 -2.83 -18.94 5.47
CA GLU A 148 -3.26 -18.93 6.85
C GLU A 148 -4.07 -20.18 7.16
N LYS A 149 -3.82 -20.79 8.34
CA LYS A 149 -4.60 -21.89 8.91
C LYS A 149 -5.07 -21.50 10.29
N GLN A 150 -6.36 -21.61 10.52
CA GLN A 150 -6.97 -21.46 11.84
C GLN A 150 -7.37 -22.80 12.42
N LEU A 151 -6.98 -23.03 13.68
CA LEU A 151 -7.30 -24.22 14.45
C LEU A 151 -8.00 -23.79 15.75
N SER A 152 -9.14 -24.40 16.05
CA SER A 152 -9.90 -24.09 17.25
C SER A 152 -9.86 -25.27 18.21
N PHE A 153 -9.19 -25.09 19.33
CA PHE A 153 -9.16 -26.05 20.43
C PHE A 153 -10.11 -25.62 21.55
N ARG A 154 -10.38 -26.53 22.50
CA ARG A 154 -11.25 -26.22 23.64
C ARG A 154 -10.71 -25.08 24.51
N TRP A 155 -9.40 -24.95 24.62
CA TRP A 155 -8.69 -24.01 25.50
C TRP A 155 -8.11 -22.78 24.79
N ALA A 156 -7.91 -22.84 23.47
CA ALA A 156 -7.39 -21.72 22.68
C ALA A 156 -7.75 -21.84 21.20
N ASP A 157 -7.71 -20.70 20.50
CA ASP A 157 -7.63 -20.62 19.05
C ASP A 157 -6.18 -20.39 18.64
N LEU A 158 -5.70 -21.15 17.65
CA LEU A 158 -4.37 -21.07 17.09
C LEU A 158 -4.47 -20.56 15.65
N SER A 159 -3.70 -19.53 15.32
CA SER A 159 -3.53 -19.01 13.97
C SER A 159 -2.10 -19.24 13.51
N LEU A 160 -1.93 -19.94 12.41
CA LEU A 160 -0.64 -20.17 11.76
C LEU A 160 -0.64 -19.44 10.43
N LYS A 161 0.37 -18.58 10.18
CA LYS A 161 0.52 -17.85 8.92
C LYS A 161 1.92 -18.06 8.38
N GLY A 162 2.01 -18.35 7.08
CA GLY A 162 3.26 -18.36 6.34
C GLY A 162 3.13 -17.39 5.16
N SER A 163 4.07 -16.45 5.05
CA SER A 163 4.07 -15.43 4.00
C SER A 163 5.33 -15.51 3.16
N ILE A 164 5.18 -15.26 1.88
CA ILE A 164 6.24 -14.98 0.93
C ILE A 164 6.03 -13.54 0.48
N ASN A 165 6.96 -12.67 0.83
CA ASN A 165 6.97 -11.28 0.40
C ASN A 165 7.90 -11.13 -0.79
N ASN A 166 7.54 -10.23 -1.70
CA ASN A 166 8.24 -10.00 -2.96
C ASN A 166 8.42 -11.33 -3.75
N LEU A 167 7.30 -11.99 -4.04
CA LEU A 167 7.23 -13.34 -4.64
C LEU A 167 8.06 -13.49 -5.93
N PHE A 168 8.18 -12.44 -6.72
CA PHE A 168 8.90 -12.44 -8.00
C PHE A 168 10.30 -11.84 -7.91
N ASP A 169 10.79 -11.58 -6.69
CA ASP A 169 12.12 -11.02 -6.44
C ASP A 169 12.39 -9.71 -7.20
N GLU A 170 11.38 -8.84 -7.23
CA GLU A 170 11.46 -7.55 -7.93
C GLU A 170 12.51 -6.66 -7.27
N GLU A 171 13.47 -6.22 -8.06
CA GLU A 171 14.49 -5.26 -7.60
C GLU A 171 13.90 -3.84 -7.63
N CYS A 172 13.59 -3.30 -6.47
CA CYS A 172 13.03 -1.95 -6.36
C CYS A 172 13.73 -1.12 -5.28
N LEU A 173 13.70 0.18 -5.49
CA LEU A 173 14.25 1.17 -4.55
C LEU A 173 13.10 1.96 -3.94
N SER A 174 13.06 2.06 -2.63
CA SER A 174 12.14 2.98 -1.93
C SER A 174 12.65 4.42 -1.97
N VAL A 175 13.95 4.58 -1.78
CA VAL A 175 14.72 5.83 -1.86
C VAL A 175 15.99 5.53 -2.66
N LEU A 176 16.55 6.53 -3.31
CA LEU A 176 17.79 6.40 -4.07
C LEU A 176 18.89 5.73 -3.23
N SER A 177 19.53 4.71 -3.79
CA SER A 177 20.56 3.89 -3.13
C SER A 177 20.08 3.11 -1.89
N ARG A 178 18.77 2.93 -1.72
CA ARG A 178 18.19 2.09 -0.66
C ARG A 178 17.29 1.02 -1.27
N PRO A 179 17.85 -0.16 -1.60
CA PRO A 179 17.07 -1.26 -2.13
C PRO A 179 16.10 -1.80 -1.08
N MET A 180 14.93 -2.19 -1.53
CA MET A 180 14.00 -2.97 -0.74
C MET A 180 14.45 -4.42 -0.65
N PRO A 181 14.06 -5.16 0.40
CA PRO A 181 14.36 -6.58 0.49
C PRO A 181 13.85 -7.34 -0.73
N GLY A 182 14.65 -8.23 -1.29
CA GLY A 182 14.24 -9.23 -2.27
C GLY A 182 13.21 -10.20 -1.69
N ILE A 183 13.04 -11.35 -2.33
CA ILE A 183 12.14 -12.39 -1.83
C ILE A 183 12.51 -12.75 -0.38
N ASN A 184 11.51 -12.76 0.50
CA ASN A 184 11.70 -13.11 1.90
C ASN A 184 10.48 -13.86 2.45
N PHE A 185 10.70 -14.58 3.55
CA PHE A 185 9.72 -15.47 4.16
C PHE A 185 9.45 -15.04 5.59
N GLU A 186 8.19 -15.13 5.99
CA GLU A 186 7.74 -14.80 7.33
C GLU A 186 6.81 -15.90 7.86
N ILE A 187 6.98 -16.27 9.13
CA ILE A 187 6.10 -17.21 9.83
C ILE A 187 5.57 -16.52 11.07
N PHE A 188 4.26 -16.57 11.25
CA PHE A 188 3.58 -16.04 12.42
C PHE A 188 2.74 -17.13 13.09
N ILE A 189 2.82 -17.22 14.42
CA ILE A 189 2.01 -18.11 15.25
C ILE A 189 1.28 -17.25 16.27
N GLY A 190 -0.05 -17.24 16.19
CA GLY A 190 -0.92 -16.54 17.13
C GLY A 190 -1.68 -17.54 18.00
N ILE A 191 -1.74 -17.29 19.31
CA ILE A 191 -2.49 -18.09 20.27
C ILE A 191 -3.44 -17.17 21.04
N THR A 192 -4.74 -17.46 20.97
CA THR A 192 -5.77 -16.73 21.71
C THR A 192 -6.41 -17.66 22.73
N PRO A 193 -6.08 -17.56 24.03
CA PRO A 193 -6.65 -18.40 25.08
C PRO A 193 -8.17 -18.18 25.21
N LYS A 194 -8.92 -19.26 25.46
CA LYS A 194 -10.36 -19.21 25.76
C LYS A 194 -10.57 -19.30 27.26
N PHE A 195 -10.89 -18.19 27.90
CA PHE A 195 -11.26 -18.19 29.29
C PHE A 195 -12.75 -18.63 29.41
N GLY A 196 -13.03 -19.66 30.21
CA GLY A 196 -14.40 -20.13 30.45
C GLY A 196 -15.26 -18.97 30.96
N LYS A 197 -16.44 -18.76 30.39
CA LYS A 197 -17.43 -17.84 30.96
C LYS A 197 -17.74 -18.33 32.38
N ASN A 198 -17.42 -17.55 33.39
CA ASN A 198 -17.79 -17.79 34.77
C ASN A 198 -19.32 -17.87 34.85
N LYS A 199 -19.86 -19.05 35.13
CA LYS A 199 -21.30 -19.29 35.27
C LYS A 199 -21.91 -18.69 36.57
N ASN A 200 -21.31 -17.69 37.15
CA ASN A 200 -21.78 -17.03 38.37
C ASN A 200 -22.25 -15.60 38.10
N SER A 201 -23.39 -15.45 37.43
CA SER A 201 -24.25 -14.28 37.57
C SER A 201 -25.70 -14.74 37.58
N LYS A 202 -26.05 -15.47 38.63
CA LYS A 202 -27.42 -15.58 39.12
C LYS A 202 -27.37 -15.21 40.59
N ARG A 203 -27.67 -13.97 40.89
CA ARG A 203 -28.31 -13.49 42.13
C ARG A 203 -29.03 -12.18 41.81
#